data_bf1f677ee3ea671317d2187285334f8a
#
_entry.id   bf1f677ee3ea671317d2187285334f8a
#
_cell.length_a   1.000
_cell.length_b   1.000
_cell.length_c   1.000
_cell.angle_alpha   90.00
_cell.angle_beta   90.00
_cell.angle_gamma   90.00
#
_symmetry.space_group_name_H-M   'P 1'
#
loop_
_entity.id
_entity.type
_entity.pdbx_description
1 polymer ?
#
loop_
_entity_poly.entity_id
_entity_poly.type
_entity_poly.pdbx_seq_one_letter_code
_entity_poly.pdbx_strand_id
1 'polypeptide(L)'
;MKQIIIDPRLKYNYASWYLLGVKRLLKGWKIIYDVRPFKGLKYENTADYNSGFAFIIRSKDQEKKVFVDTEDVAKIFEDRYEWCDVYGMVNPTTEQVTEYDKLIAIGPEFGVTLGSRFSTIIRCLRLFRKGRKYSNISFKGYLRDYLYTNIRRRPIEAYECETKVRHNYIFHASTLWYNKFAATDTNMYRGEFLKACKKAGINIEGGLFYVNSDSVLQEMPDYPKYKEEYKDFIYESRLSMDDYIKKTKESVVVFNTPSVCECHGWKLAEYLCMGKAIISTPLTREMPAPLEHGKHVHFVNSVDDIYDAVVKINSDAQYRKQLEEGAREYYEKWIAPEVVIQRLLEKVGVQV
;
A
#
# COMPACT_ATOMS: atom_id res chain seq x y z
N MET A 1 -16.44 2.33 -29.69
CA MET A 1 -16.98 2.01 -28.34
C MET A 1 -15.82 2.04 -27.38
N LYS A 2 -15.91 2.77 -26.26
CA LYS A 2 -14.86 2.84 -25.26
C LYS A 2 -14.93 1.60 -24.34
N GLN A 3 -13.84 0.83 -24.24
CA GLN A 3 -13.78 -0.42 -23.49
C GLN A 3 -12.51 -0.53 -22.66
N ILE A 4 -12.62 -1.21 -21.53
CA ILE A 4 -11.49 -1.61 -20.68
C ILE A 4 -11.53 -3.13 -20.58
N ILE A 5 -10.46 -3.79 -21.01
CA ILE A 5 -10.32 -5.23 -20.92
C ILE A 5 -9.33 -5.49 -19.76
N ILE A 6 -9.75 -6.25 -18.77
CA ILE A 6 -8.97 -6.51 -17.56
C ILE A 6 -8.64 -8.00 -17.49
N ASP A 7 -7.38 -8.32 -17.14
CA ASP A 7 -6.95 -9.69 -16.86
C ASP A 7 -7.72 -10.20 -15.61
N PRO A 8 -8.50 -11.27 -15.72
CA PRO A 8 -9.21 -11.83 -14.57
C PRO A 8 -8.30 -12.53 -13.55
N ARG A 9 -7.02 -12.79 -13.87
CA ARG A 9 -6.05 -13.48 -13.00
C ARG A 9 -5.41 -12.52 -12.00
N LEU A 10 -6.16 -11.65 -11.39
CA LEU A 10 -5.67 -10.62 -10.48
C LEU A 10 -5.69 -11.07 -9.02
N LYS A 11 -4.72 -10.61 -8.24
CA LYS A 11 -4.71 -10.70 -6.79
C LYS A 11 -5.56 -9.57 -6.22
N TYR A 12 -6.78 -9.91 -5.79
CA TYR A 12 -7.80 -8.91 -5.48
C TYR A 12 -7.38 -7.93 -4.38
N ASN A 13 -6.65 -8.42 -3.39
CA ASN A 13 -6.17 -7.62 -2.28
C ASN A 13 -5.29 -6.42 -2.72
N TYR A 14 -4.51 -6.58 -3.80
CA TYR A 14 -3.71 -5.51 -4.41
C TYR A 14 -4.47 -4.80 -5.53
N ALA A 15 -5.07 -5.56 -6.42
CA ALA A 15 -5.75 -5.01 -7.59
C ALA A 15 -7.01 -4.18 -7.26
N SER A 16 -7.58 -4.33 -6.07
CA SER A 16 -8.79 -3.60 -5.66
C SER A 16 -8.62 -2.07 -5.71
N TRP A 17 -7.43 -1.56 -5.42
CA TRP A 17 -7.07 -0.15 -5.54
C TRP A 17 -7.25 0.35 -6.97
N TYR A 18 -6.61 -0.31 -7.91
CA TYR A 18 -6.64 0.05 -9.32
C TYR A 18 -8.01 -0.20 -9.96
N LEU A 19 -8.72 -1.24 -9.54
CA LEU A 19 -10.12 -1.47 -9.94
C LEU A 19 -11.04 -0.33 -9.47
N LEU A 20 -10.77 0.23 -8.29
CA LEU A 20 -11.50 1.41 -7.80
C LEU A 20 -11.19 2.62 -8.69
N GLY A 21 -9.91 2.87 -8.97
CA GLY A 21 -9.46 3.96 -9.83
C GLY A 21 -10.10 3.89 -11.22
N VAL A 22 -10.05 2.71 -11.85
CA VAL A 22 -10.73 2.47 -13.14
C VAL A 22 -12.23 2.80 -13.06
N LYS A 23 -12.93 2.38 -12.00
CA LYS A 23 -14.35 2.66 -11.84
C LYS A 23 -14.67 4.13 -11.59
N ARG A 24 -13.83 4.82 -10.81
CA ARG A 24 -14.04 6.25 -10.50
C ARG A 24 -13.73 7.14 -11.70
N LEU A 25 -12.62 6.88 -12.39
CA LEU A 25 -12.17 7.69 -13.53
C LEU A 25 -12.96 7.42 -14.81
N LEU A 26 -13.15 6.13 -15.14
CA LEU A 26 -13.68 5.71 -16.45
C LEU A 26 -15.18 5.37 -16.39
N LYS A 27 -15.96 6.25 -15.77
CA LYS A 27 -17.42 6.12 -15.73
C LYS A 27 -18.00 6.05 -17.15
N GLY A 28 -18.87 5.07 -17.39
CA GLY A 28 -19.51 4.88 -18.72
C GLY A 28 -18.69 4.05 -19.72
N TRP A 29 -17.44 3.69 -19.40
CA TRP A 29 -16.69 2.73 -20.21
C TRP A 29 -17.12 1.30 -19.93
N LYS A 30 -17.17 0.46 -20.97
CA LYS A 30 -17.51 -0.96 -20.81
C LYS A 30 -16.33 -1.75 -20.23
N ILE A 31 -16.47 -2.27 -19.02
CA ILE A 31 -15.46 -3.15 -18.39
C ILE A 31 -15.72 -4.59 -18.83
N ILE A 32 -14.70 -5.22 -19.39
CA ILE A 32 -14.70 -6.60 -19.85
C ILE A 32 -13.56 -7.35 -19.14
N TYR A 33 -13.84 -8.51 -18.58
CA TYR A 33 -12.82 -9.41 -18.06
C TYR A 33 -12.59 -10.55 -19.07
N ASP A 34 -11.39 -10.61 -19.64
CA ASP A 34 -11.02 -11.60 -20.64
C ASP A 34 -9.53 -11.90 -20.54
N VAL A 35 -9.17 -13.16 -20.37
CA VAL A 35 -7.77 -13.59 -20.20
C VAL A 35 -7.01 -13.70 -21.54
N ARG A 36 -7.70 -13.83 -22.66
CA ARG A 36 -7.08 -14.09 -23.96
C ARG A 36 -6.02 -13.08 -24.41
N PRO A 37 -6.22 -11.76 -24.24
CA PRO A 37 -5.20 -10.78 -24.59
C PRO A 37 -3.95 -10.82 -23.71
N PHE A 38 -4.04 -11.46 -22.54
CA PHE A 38 -3.00 -11.52 -21.52
C PHE A 38 -2.32 -12.89 -21.42
N LYS A 39 -2.61 -13.81 -22.33
CA LYS A 39 -2.06 -15.19 -22.29
C LYS A 39 -0.54 -15.25 -22.35
N GLY A 40 0.11 -14.25 -22.93
CA GLY A 40 1.57 -14.12 -22.99
C GLY A 40 2.22 -13.66 -21.68
N LEU A 41 1.45 -13.04 -20.77
CA LEU A 41 1.94 -12.67 -19.46
C LEU A 41 2.10 -13.92 -18.59
N LYS A 42 3.34 -14.25 -18.28
CA LYS A 42 3.69 -15.34 -17.37
C LYS A 42 3.84 -14.76 -15.97
N TYR A 43 3.25 -15.41 -15.00
CA TYR A 43 3.40 -15.07 -13.60
C TYR A 43 4.28 -16.13 -12.97
N GLU A 44 5.52 -15.79 -12.61
CA GLU A 44 6.54 -16.73 -12.15
C GLU A 44 6.16 -17.41 -10.84
N ASN A 45 5.37 -16.76 -10.02
CA ASN A 45 4.94 -17.33 -8.75
C ASN A 45 3.56 -17.95 -8.85
N THR A 46 3.52 -19.22 -9.16
CA THR A 46 2.29 -20.01 -9.31
C THR A 46 1.53 -20.27 -8.00
N ALA A 47 2.18 -20.08 -6.84
CA ALA A 47 1.56 -20.30 -5.53
C ALA A 47 0.75 -19.07 -5.07
N ASP A 48 1.22 -17.90 -5.46
CA ASP A 48 0.63 -16.63 -5.00
C ASP A 48 0.23 -15.81 -6.21
N TYR A 49 -0.75 -15.86 -6.85
CA TYR A 49 -1.25 -14.94 -7.87
C TYR A 49 -0.25 -13.87 -8.33
N ASN A 50 -0.44 -13.41 -9.51
CA ASN A 50 0.16 -12.21 -10.01
C ASN A 50 0.02 -11.03 -9.04
N SER A 51 1.12 -10.52 -8.57
CA SER A 51 1.18 -9.26 -7.80
C SER A 51 1.07 -8.02 -8.69
N GLY A 52 0.53 -8.16 -9.89
CA GLY A 52 0.31 -7.07 -10.83
C GLY A 52 -1.16 -6.91 -11.20
N PHE A 53 -1.44 -5.82 -11.90
CA PHE A 53 -2.75 -5.50 -12.45
C PHE A 53 -2.60 -5.10 -13.92
N ALA A 54 -3.06 -5.97 -14.82
CA ALA A 54 -2.95 -5.75 -16.27
C ALA A 54 -4.33 -5.41 -16.87
N PHE A 55 -4.36 -4.37 -17.70
CA PHE A 55 -5.55 -4.00 -18.45
C PHE A 55 -5.22 -3.38 -19.81
N ILE A 56 -6.18 -3.41 -20.70
CA ILE A 56 -6.10 -2.80 -22.02
C ILE A 56 -7.21 -1.77 -22.15
N ILE A 57 -6.85 -0.56 -22.55
CA ILE A 57 -7.79 0.46 -22.95
C ILE A 57 -7.98 0.40 -24.47
N ARG A 58 -9.23 0.32 -24.90
CA ARG A 58 -9.59 0.30 -26.33
C ARG A 58 -10.63 1.35 -26.63
N SER A 59 -10.29 2.26 -27.54
CA SER A 59 -11.21 3.23 -28.16
C SER A 59 -11.43 2.90 -29.65
N LYS A 60 -12.03 3.81 -30.43
CA LYS A 60 -12.15 3.60 -31.86
C LYS A 60 -10.81 3.56 -32.59
N ASP A 61 -9.89 4.42 -32.17
CA ASP A 61 -8.68 4.75 -32.92
C ASP A 61 -7.40 4.27 -32.26
N GLN A 62 -7.48 3.73 -31.03
CA GLN A 62 -6.28 3.30 -30.31
C GLN A 62 -6.56 2.19 -29.30
N GLU A 63 -5.56 1.36 -29.14
CA GLU A 63 -5.47 0.36 -28.08
C GLU A 63 -4.17 0.55 -27.32
N LYS A 64 -4.24 0.61 -25.98
CA LYS A 64 -3.08 0.77 -25.10
C LYS A 64 -3.09 -0.26 -23.99
N LYS A 65 -1.94 -0.87 -23.76
CA LYS A 65 -1.73 -1.90 -22.76
C LYS A 65 -1.05 -1.30 -21.53
N VAL A 66 -1.65 -1.48 -20.39
CA VAL A 66 -1.17 -0.97 -19.10
C VAL A 66 -0.84 -2.14 -18.19
N PHE A 67 0.35 -2.12 -17.63
CA PHE A 67 0.75 -3.03 -16.56
C PHE A 67 1.08 -2.24 -15.31
N VAL A 68 0.54 -2.69 -14.17
CA VAL A 68 0.86 -2.16 -12.84
C VAL A 68 1.57 -3.26 -12.06
N ASP A 69 2.76 -2.98 -11.61
CA ASP A 69 3.58 -3.85 -10.78
C ASP A 69 3.46 -3.45 -9.31
N THR A 70 3.01 -4.39 -8.48
CA THR A 70 2.81 -4.21 -7.04
C THR A 70 3.75 -5.08 -6.20
N GLU A 71 4.88 -5.52 -6.80
CA GLU A 71 5.86 -6.32 -6.09
C GLU A 71 6.63 -5.47 -5.06
N ASP A 72 7.05 -6.12 -3.98
CA ASP A 72 7.86 -5.48 -2.94
C ASP A 72 9.32 -5.25 -3.39
N VAL A 73 9.77 -5.99 -4.42
CA VAL A 73 11.13 -5.91 -4.95
C VAL A 73 11.24 -4.91 -6.10
N ALA A 74 12.34 -4.16 -6.16
CA ALA A 74 12.64 -3.27 -7.27
C ALA A 74 13.24 -4.06 -8.45
N LYS A 75 12.43 -4.94 -9.05
CA LYS A 75 12.83 -5.76 -10.21
C LYS A 75 11.91 -5.47 -11.38
N ILE A 76 12.48 -5.21 -12.54
CA ILE A 76 11.72 -5.14 -13.80
C ILE A 76 11.53 -6.57 -14.32
N PHE A 77 10.29 -6.95 -14.58
CA PHE A 77 9.94 -8.22 -15.22
C PHE A 77 9.81 -7.98 -16.72
N GLU A 78 10.79 -8.49 -17.45
CA GLU A 78 11.00 -8.19 -18.87
C GLU A 78 9.77 -8.55 -19.73
N ASP A 79 9.16 -9.71 -19.51
CA ASP A 79 7.97 -10.14 -20.22
C ASP A 79 6.77 -9.20 -20.04
N ARG A 80 6.64 -8.60 -18.86
CA ARG A 80 5.58 -7.62 -18.52
C ARG A 80 5.90 -6.25 -19.13
N TYR A 81 7.18 -5.84 -19.06
CA TYR A 81 7.65 -4.57 -19.60
C TYR A 81 7.55 -4.54 -21.13
N GLU A 82 7.93 -5.61 -21.80
CA GLU A 82 7.79 -5.73 -23.26
C GLU A 82 6.32 -5.76 -23.70
N TRP A 83 5.46 -6.45 -22.94
CA TRP A 83 4.04 -6.57 -23.26
C TRP A 83 3.28 -5.25 -23.21
N CYS A 84 3.62 -4.31 -22.31
CA CYS A 84 2.85 -3.10 -22.06
C CYS A 84 3.36 -1.87 -22.84
N ASP A 85 2.50 -0.87 -22.99
CA ASP A 85 2.84 0.48 -23.47
C ASP A 85 3.25 1.41 -22.32
N VAL A 86 2.75 1.14 -21.09
CA VAL A 86 3.16 1.79 -19.84
C VAL A 86 3.26 0.78 -18.71
N TYR A 87 4.34 0.91 -17.94
CA TYR A 87 4.65 0.10 -16.77
C TYR A 87 4.59 0.97 -15.50
N GLY A 88 3.49 0.89 -14.76
CA GLY A 88 3.38 1.54 -13.46
C GLY A 88 3.99 0.68 -12.39
N MET A 89 4.97 1.18 -11.65
CA MET A 89 5.64 0.42 -10.60
C MET A 89 5.48 1.12 -9.24
N VAL A 90 5.11 0.33 -8.22
CA VAL A 90 4.94 0.83 -6.86
C VAL A 90 6.27 1.15 -6.21
N ASN A 91 7.27 0.31 -6.41
CA ASN A 91 8.56 0.35 -5.72
C ASN A 91 9.77 0.46 -6.66
N PRO A 92 9.81 1.37 -7.65
CA PRO A 92 10.97 1.54 -8.50
C PRO A 92 12.11 2.23 -7.74
N THR A 93 13.34 2.05 -8.23
CA THR A 93 14.45 2.94 -7.86
C THR A 93 14.48 4.19 -8.74
N THR A 94 15.20 5.20 -8.33
CA THR A 94 15.40 6.45 -9.11
C THR A 94 16.07 6.14 -10.46
N GLU A 95 17.04 5.22 -10.46
CA GLU A 95 17.75 4.81 -11.67
C GLU A 95 16.77 4.14 -12.65
N GLN A 96 15.90 3.24 -12.17
CA GLN A 96 14.92 2.56 -13.02
C GLN A 96 13.96 3.55 -13.69
N VAL A 97 13.47 4.54 -12.94
CA VAL A 97 12.56 5.56 -13.51
C VAL A 97 13.25 6.37 -14.62
N THR A 98 14.57 6.54 -14.53
CA THR A 98 15.35 7.26 -15.54
C THR A 98 15.69 6.37 -16.75
N GLU A 99 15.96 5.09 -16.52
CA GLU A 99 16.44 4.15 -17.54
C GLU A 99 15.33 3.56 -18.41
N TYR A 100 14.14 3.34 -17.84
CA TYR A 100 13.05 2.62 -18.50
C TYR A 100 11.95 3.58 -18.99
N ASP A 101 11.92 3.89 -20.27
CA ASP A 101 11.01 4.88 -20.89
C ASP A 101 9.53 4.67 -20.63
N LYS A 102 9.07 3.40 -20.54
CA LYS A 102 7.67 3.07 -20.26
C LYS A 102 7.33 3.13 -18.78
N LEU A 103 8.34 3.17 -17.89
CA LEU A 103 8.13 3.09 -16.45
C LEU A 103 7.72 4.45 -15.87
N ILE A 104 6.78 4.41 -14.95
CA ILE A 104 6.47 5.53 -14.03
C ILE A 104 6.31 5.03 -12.60
N ALA A 105 6.83 5.80 -11.65
CA ALA A 105 6.55 5.60 -10.24
C ALA A 105 5.08 5.96 -9.96
N ILE A 106 4.33 5.06 -9.35
CA ILE A 106 2.91 5.27 -9.03
C ILE A 106 2.64 5.41 -7.54
N GLY A 107 3.65 5.13 -6.70
CA GLY A 107 3.57 5.22 -5.24
C GLY A 107 2.81 4.05 -4.60
N PRO A 108 2.77 4.05 -3.27
CA PRO A 108 2.16 2.96 -2.52
C PRO A 108 0.63 2.94 -2.68
N GLU A 109 0.06 1.75 -2.56
CA GLU A 109 -1.37 1.49 -2.50
C GLU A 109 -1.72 0.70 -1.24
N PHE A 110 -3.01 0.46 -1.03
CA PHE A 110 -3.51 -0.51 -0.06
C PHE A 110 -4.82 -1.15 -0.52
N GLY A 111 -5.09 -2.35 -0.02
CA GLY A 111 -6.30 -3.07 -0.38
C GLY A 111 -7.58 -2.39 0.13
N VAL A 112 -8.59 -2.33 -0.73
CA VAL A 112 -9.92 -1.78 -0.40
C VAL A 112 -11.03 -2.77 -0.74
N THR A 113 -12.19 -2.65 -0.09
CA THR A 113 -13.37 -3.43 -0.47
C THR A 113 -14.19 -2.71 -1.53
N LEU A 114 -14.66 -3.45 -2.54
CA LEU A 114 -15.46 -2.94 -3.63
C LEU A 114 -16.88 -3.52 -3.62
N GLY A 115 -17.60 -3.33 -2.52
CA GLY A 115 -18.98 -3.79 -2.35
C GLY A 115 -19.14 -4.86 -1.26
N SER A 116 -20.33 -5.45 -1.19
CA SER A 116 -20.69 -6.42 -0.15
C SER A 116 -19.95 -7.76 -0.27
N ARG A 117 -19.97 -8.57 0.79
CA ARG A 117 -19.43 -9.94 0.78
C ARG A 117 -20.03 -10.78 -0.34
N PHE A 118 -21.34 -10.68 -0.53
CA PHE A 118 -22.05 -11.43 -1.57
C PHE A 118 -21.57 -11.03 -2.98
N SER A 119 -21.51 -9.74 -3.26
CA SER A 119 -20.99 -9.25 -4.55
C SER A 119 -19.52 -9.64 -4.79
N THR A 120 -18.72 -9.72 -3.74
CA THR A 120 -17.32 -10.16 -3.79
C THR A 120 -17.21 -11.64 -4.14
N ILE A 121 -18.05 -12.50 -3.54
CA ILE A 121 -18.07 -13.93 -3.87
C ILE A 121 -18.51 -14.15 -5.33
N ILE A 122 -19.56 -13.47 -5.80
CA ILE A 122 -20.00 -13.56 -7.19
C ILE A 122 -18.87 -13.11 -8.15
N ARG A 123 -18.20 -12.01 -7.83
CA ARG A 123 -17.06 -11.52 -8.61
C ARG A 123 -15.94 -12.57 -8.64
N CYS A 124 -15.57 -13.12 -7.49
CA CYS A 124 -14.57 -14.17 -7.38
C CYS A 124 -14.89 -15.35 -8.30
N LEU A 125 -16.10 -15.91 -8.22
CA LEU A 125 -16.52 -17.03 -9.06
C LEU A 125 -16.46 -16.72 -10.55
N ARG A 126 -16.94 -15.52 -10.94
CA ARG A 126 -16.93 -15.08 -12.34
C ARG A 126 -15.52 -14.92 -12.88
N LEU A 127 -14.63 -14.29 -12.12
CA LEU A 127 -13.27 -14.03 -12.55
C LEU A 127 -12.42 -15.30 -12.56
N PHE A 128 -12.56 -16.16 -11.55
CA PHE A 128 -11.90 -17.47 -11.54
C PHE A 128 -12.25 -18.29 -12.78
N ARG A 129 -13.56 -18.41 -13.13
CA ARG A 129 -13.97 -19.16 -14.33
C ARG A 129 -13.37 -18.60 -15.61
N LYS A 130 -13.18 -17.29 -15.71
CA LYS A 130 -12.58 -16.63 -16.89
C LYS A 130 -11.06 -16.77 -16.96
N GLY A 131 -10.38 -16.80 -15.80
CA GLY A 131 -8.91 -16.85 -15.72
C GLY A 131 -8.32 -18.26 -15.67
N ARG A 132 -9.05 -19.25 -15.15
CA ARG A 132 -8.52 -20.58 -14.79
C ARG A 132 -7.81 -21.35 -15.93
N LYS A 133 -8.23 -21.15 -17.18
CA LYS A 133 -7.67 -21.86 -18.33
C LYS A 133 -6.18 -21.55 -18.57
N TYR A 134 -5.73 -20.38 -18.11
CA TYR A 134 -4.36 -19.89 -18.31
C TYR A 134 -3.67 -19.56 -16.98
N SER A 135 -4.06 -20.26 -15.92
CA SER A 135 -3.53 -20.04 -14.58
C SER A 135 -3.48 -21.35 -13.81
N ASN A 136 -2.42 -21.54 -13.05
CA ASN A 136 -2.28 -22.66 -12.10
C ASN A 136 -2.86 -22.36 -10.71
N ILE A 137 -3.57 -21.24 -10.57
CA ILE A 137 -4.13 -20.81 -9.31
C ILE A 137 -5.27 -21.75 -8.88
N SER A 138 -5.17 -22.28 -7.67
CA SER A 138 -6.26 -23.08 -7.10
C SER A 138 -7.47 -22.21 -6.77
N PHE A 139 -8.68 -22.75 -6.94
CA PHE A 139 -9.90 -22.04 -6.53
C PHE A 139 -9.87 -21.65 -5.03
N LYS A 140 -9.38 -22.54 -4.17
CA LYS A 140 -9.24 -22.28 -2.73
C LYS A 140 -8.35 -21.08 -2.45
N GLY A 141 -7.20 -20.98 -3.12
CA GLY A 141 -6.29 -19.85 -2.98
C GLY A 141 -6.94 -18.55 -3.45
N TYR A 142 -7.57 -18.58 -4.64
CA TYR A 142 -8.25 -17.42 -5.22
C TYR A 142 -9.39 -16.93 -4.33
N LEU A 143 -10.26 -17.83 -3.85
CA LEU A 143 -11.35 -17.48 -2.94
C LEU A 143 -10.84 -16.92 -1.60
N ARG A 144 -9.75 -17.49 -1.07
CA ARG A 144 -9.12 -17.02 0.16
C ARG A 144 -8.69 -15.55 0.06
N ASP A 145 -8.09 -15.15 -1.04
CA ASP A 145 -7.67 -13.76 -1.28
C ASP A 145 -8.86 -12.79 -1.27
N TYR A 146 -9.95 -13.14 -1.95
CA TYR A 146 -11.17 -12.34 -1.98
C TYR A 146 -11.85 -12.21 -0.62
N LEU A 147 -11.96 -13.33 0.10
CA LEU A 147 -12.55 -13.33 1.44
C LEU A 147 -11.67 -12.59 2.45
N TYR A 148 -10.36 -12.78 2.38
CA TYR A 148 -9.41 -12.07 3.20
C TYR A 148 -9.54 -10.55 3.02
N THR A 149 -9.59 -10.08 1.78
CA THR A 149 -9.79 -8.66 1.47
C THR A 149 -11.09 -8.13 2.09
N ASN A 150 -12.18 -8.90 2.01
CA ASN A 150 -13.46 -8.48 2.59
C ASN A 150 -13.45 -8.42 4.13
N ILE A 151 -12.66 -9.25 4.78
CA ILE A 151 -12.55 -9.30 6.25
C ILE A 151 -11.58 -8.23 6.74
N ARG A 152 -10.46 -8.06 6.04
CA ARG A 152 -9.29 -7.28 6.49
C ARG A 152 -9.20 -5.90 5.87
N ARG A 153 -10.12 -5.51 4.99
CA ARG A 153 -10.15 -4.20 4.35
C ARG A 153 -11.50 -3.54 4.52
N ARG A 154 -11.56 -2.24 4.24
CA ARG A 154 -12.78 -1.44 4.28
C ARG A 154 -12.93 -0.68 2.95
N PRO A 155 -14.13 -0.18 2.66
CA PRO A 155 -14.29 0.80 1.57
C PRO A 155 -13.39 2.00 1.81
N ILE A 156 -12.91 2.62 0.74
CA ILE A 156 -11.94 3.72 0.83
C ILE A 156 -12.50 4.91 1.62
N GLU A 157 -13.80 5.12 1.56
CA GLU A 157 -14.52 6.18 2.29
C GLU A 157 -14.31 6.08 3.81
N ALA A 158 -14.06 4.87 4.33
CA ALA A 158 -13.72 4.68 5.74
C ALA A 158 -12.36 5.32 6.10
N TYR A 159 -11.43 5.37 5.15
CA TYR A 159 -10.12 5.99 5.32
C TYR A 159 -10.17 7.50 5.02
N GLU A 160 -10.88 7.90 3.98
CA GLU A 160 -10.97 9.29 3.52
C GLU A 160 -11.77 10.22 4.45
N CYS A 161 -12.70 9.68 5.23
CA CYS A 161 -13.54 10.48 6.09
C CYS A 161 -12.73 11.10 7.25
N GLU A 162 -12.97 12.38 7.53
CA GLU A 162 -12.29 13.11 8.60
C GLU A 162 -12.67 12.59 9.99
N THR A 163 -11.73 12.72 10.93
CA THR A 163 -11.93 12.37 12.33
C THR A 163 -11.17 13.34 13.21
N LYS A 164 -11.78 13.78 14.32
CA LYS A 164 -11.12 14.66 15.27
C LYS A 164 -9.95 13.95 15.95
N VAL A 165 -8.77 14.56 15.89
CA VAL A 165 -7.57 14.11 16.59
C VAL A 165 -7.75 14.24 18.10
N ARG A 166 -7.39 13.22 18.85
CA ARG A 166 -7.37 13.23 20.32
C ARG A 166 -6.05 13.84 20.79
N HIS A 167 -6.13 14.84 21.64
CA HIS A 167 -4.94 15.44 22.22
C HIS A 167 -4.12 14.41 23.02
N ASN A 168 -2.80 14.46 22.86
CA ASN A 168 -1.86 13.62 23.59
C ASN A 168 -2.13 12.10 23.50
N TYR A 169 -2.47 11.62 22.29
CA TYR A 169 -2.84 10.24 22.04
C TYR A 169 -2.25 9.73 20.72
N ILE A 170 -1.70 8.52 20.75
CA ILE A 170 -1.36 7.75 19.55
C ILE A 170 -1.90 6.33 19.64
N PHE A 171 -2.23 5.81 18.48
CA PHE A 171 -2.39 4.39 18.23
C PHE A 171 -1.31 3.92 17.26
N HIS A 172 -0.51 2.94 17.67
CA HIS A 172 0.49 2.33 16.82
C HIS A 172 0.21 0.83 16.69
N ALA A 173 0.16 0.31 15.46
CA ALA A 173 -0.02 -1.10 15.20
C ALA A 173 0.91 -1.53 14.08
N SER A 174 2.11 -1.96 14.45
CA SER A 174 3.11 -2.48 13.51
C SER A 174 3.49 -3.90 13.88
N THR A 175 3.77 -4.72 12.86
CA THR A 175 4.39 -6.02 13.08
C THR A 175 5.87 -5.82 13.36
N LEU A 176 6.42 -6.48 14.37
CA LEU A 176 7.85 -6.74 14.40
C LEU A 176 8.17 -7.67 13.24
N TRP A 177 8.99 -7.20 12.33
CA TRP A 177 9.36 -7.98 11.16
C TRP A 177 10.25 -9.15 11.58
N TYR A 178 9.89 -10.32 11.08
CA TYR A 178 10.56 -11.60 11.27
C TYR A 178 11.12 -12.18 9.96
N ASN A 179 11.15 -11.37 8.92
CA ASN A 179 11.63 -11.76 7.61
C ASN A 179 13.03 -11.18 7.40
N LYS A 180 13.96 -12.03 6.97
CA LYS A 180 15.36 -11.65 6.68
C LYS A 180 15.52 -10.55 5.62
N PHE A 181 14.49 -10.32 4.82
CA PHE A 181 14.47 -9.23 3.83
C PHE A 181 13.90 -7.91 4.38
N ALA A 182 13.49 -7.86 5.64
CA ALA A 182 13.15 -6.60 6.28
C ALA A 182 14.42 -5.77 6.47
N ALA A 183 14.31 -4.45 6.25
CA ALA A 183 15.43 -3.55 6.54
C ALA A 183 15.84 -3.69 8.00
N THR A 184 17.14 -3.78 8.26
CA THR A 184 17.75 -4.14 9.56
C THR A 184 17.23 -3.25 10.69
N ASP A 185 16.99 -1.97 10.39
CA ASP A 185 16.65 -0.96 11.38
C ASP A 185 15.13 -0.74 11.56
N THR A 186 14.30 -1.39 10.75
CA THR A 186 12.83 -1.19 10.80
C THR A 186 12.25 -1.48 12.18
N ASN A 187 12.65 -2.59 12.81
CA ASN A 187 12.15 -2.96 14.15
C ASN A 187 12.63 -1.99 15.21
N MET A 188 13.90 -1.57 15.12
CA MET A 188 14.51 -0.60 16.03
C MET A 188 13.75 0.75 15.94
N TYR A 189 13.63 1.34 14.76
CA TYR A 189 12.93 2.60 14.60
C TYR A 189 11.50 2.59 15.13
N ARG A 190 10.76 1.49 14.92
CA ARG A 190 9.39 1.33 15.44
C ARG A 190 9.33 1.27 16.95
N GLY A 191 10.29 0.56 17.57
CA GLY A 191 10.39 0.47 19.02
C GLY A 191 10.80 1.81 19.65
N GLU A 192 11.80 2.46 19.09
CA GLU A 192 12.28 3.76 19.56
C GLU A 192 11.24 4.88 19.41
N PHE A 193 10.42 4.84 18.35
CA PHE A 193 9.27 5.74 18.25
C PHE A 193 8.30 5.59 19.44
N LEU A 194 7.99 4.36 19.85
CA LEU A 194 7.11 4.13 21.00
C LEU A 194 7.78 4.55 22.33
N LYS A 195 9.07 4.31 22.49
CA LYS A 195 9.83 4.83 23.65
C LYS A 195 9.81 6.36 23.70
N ALA A 196 10.00 7.01 22.54
CA ALA A 196 9.95 8.47 22.43
C ALA A 196 8.57 9.03 22.79
N CYS A 197 7.49 8.40 22.32
CA CYS A 197 6.13 8.77 22.68
C CYS A 197 5.86 8.62 24.19
N LYS A 198 6.32 7.50 24.79
CA LYS A 198 6.22 7.27 26.24
C LYS A 198 6.99 8.33 27.03
N LYS A 199 8.22 8.66 26.60
CA LYS A 199 9.06 9.71 27.20
C LYS A 199 8.42 11.10 27.09
N ALA A 200 7.73 11.38 25.98
CA ALA A 200 6.96 12.61 25.78
C ALA A 200 5.63 12.66 26.56
N GLY A 201 5.29 11.64 27.33
CA GLY A 201 4.06 11.55 28.11
C GLY A 201 2.80 11.34 27.27
N ILE A 202 2.93 10.82 26.05
CA ILE A 202 1.79 10.55 25.16
C ILE A 202 1.11 9.25 25.55
N ASN A 203 -0.22 9.23 25.57
CA ASN A 203 -1.01 8.02 25.77
C ASN A 203 -0.91 7.11 24.55
N ILE A 204 -0.40 5.89 24.74
CA ILE A 204 -0.15 4.92 23.67
C ILE A 204 -1.17 3.80 23.76
N GLU A 205 -1.84 3.51 22.66
CA GLU A 205 -2.57 2.26 22.46
C GLU A 205 -1.95 1.44 21.32
N GLY A 206 -2.10 0.10 21.39
CA GLY A 206 -1.48 -0.82 20.43
C GLY A 206 -0.02 -1.10 20.76
N GLY A 207 0.84 -1.10 19.74
CA GLY A 207 2.27 -1.36 19.89
C GLY A 207 2.84 -2.19 18.74
N LEU A 208 3.67 -3.18 19.09
CA LEU A 208 4.39 -4.05 18.17
C LEU A 208 3.81 -5.47 18.23
N PHE A 209 3.30 -5.95 17.11
CA PHE A 209 2.75 -7.30 17.02
C PHE A 209 3.88 -8.32 16.92
N TYR A 210 3.99 -9.18 17.91
CA TYR A 210 4.96 -10.27 17.94
C TYR A 210 4.36 -11.56 17.43
N VAL A 211 5.03 -12.21 16.48
CA VAL A 211 4.63 -13.51 15.94
C VAL A 211 5.39 -14.61 16.64
N ASN A 212 4.72 -15.36 17.49
CA ASN A 212 5.30 -16.51 18.17
C ASN A 212 5.13 -17.77 17.30
N SER A 213 6.21 -18.18 16.60
CA SER A 213 6.20 -19.35 15.71
C SER A 213 7.62 -19.92 15.55
N ASP A 214 7.72 -21.24 15.58
CA ASP A 214 9.00 -21.95 15.39
C ASP A 214 9.63 -21.65 14.03
N SER A 215 8.81 -21.50 12.98
CA SER A 215 9.29 -21.13 11.65
C SER A 215 9.95 -19.75 11.61
N VAL A 216 9.43 -18.81 12.41
CA VAL A 216 10.02 -17.46 12.54
C VAL A 216 11.39 -17.53 13.24
N LEU A 217 11.49 -18.34 14.31
CA LEU A 217 12.75 -18.51 15.03
C LEU A 217 13.83 -19.21 14.19
N GLN A 218 13.43 -20.12 13.30
CA GLN A 218 14.35 -20.74 12.35
C GLN A 218 14.87 -19.75 11.31
N GLU A 219 14.02 -18.85 10.80
CA GLU A 219 14.40 -17.86 9.81
C GLU A 219 15.20 -16.70 10.43
N MET A 220 14.86 -16.29 11.65
CA MET A 220 15.44 -15.15 12.36
C MET A 220 15.69 -15.50 13.83
N PRO A 221 16.80 -16.17 14.17
CA PRO A 221 17.10 -16.60 15.56
C PRO A 221 17.16 -15.45 16.57
N ASP A 222 17.56 -14.26 16.13
CA ASP A 222 17.66 -13.05 16.96
C ASP A 222 16.30 -12.37 17.23
N TYR A 223 15.22 -12.84 16.62
CA TYR A 223 13.90 -12.21 16.72
C TYR A 223 13.41 -12.01 18.17
N PRO A 224 13.65 -12.95 19.12
CA PRO A 224 13.24 -12.78 20.52
C PRO A 224 13.84 -11.57 21.23
N LYS A 225 15.02 -11.07 20.81
CA LYS A 225 15.64 -9.87 21.39
C LYS A 225 14.73 -8.65 21.36
N TYR A 226 14.00 -8.47 20.24
CA TYR A 226 13.07 -7.37 20.09
C TYR A 226 11.86 -7.47 21.03
N LYS A 227 11.43 -8.69 21.38
CA LYS A 227 10.37 -8.91 22.37
C LYS A 227 10.82 -8.43 23.76
N GLU A 228 12.02 -8.75 24.17
CA GLU A 228 12.57 -8.31 25.47
C GLU A 228 12.82 -6.80 25.48
N GLU A 229 13.43 -6.26 24.44
CA GLU A 229 13.79 -4.84 24.36
C GLU A 229 12.56 -3.93 24.36
N TYR A 230 11.46 -4.35 23.70
CA TYR A 230 10.24 -3.57 23.57
C TYR A 230 9.04 -4.18 24.30
N LYS A 231 9.27 -4.96 25.37
CA LYS A 231 8.25 -5.73 26.10
C LYS A 231 7.04 -4.92 26.53
N ASP A 232 7.23 -3.65 26.91
CA ASP A 232 6.15 -2.74 27.33
C ASP A 232 5.17 -2.40 26.20
N PHE A 233 5.56 -2.66 24.94
CA PHE A 233 4.80 -2.30 23.73
C PHE A 233 4.37 -3.54 22.92
N ILE A 234 4.61 -4.76 23.41
CA ILE A 234 4.26 -5.98 22.70
C ILE A 234 2.77 -6.28 22.84
N TYR A 235 2.13 -6.63 21.74
CA TYR A 235 0.79 -7.23 21.76
C TYR A 235 0.73 -8.47 20.84
N GLU A 236 -0.15 -9.41 21.18
CA GLU A 236 -0.26 -10.70 20.48
C GLU A 236 -1.65 -10.90 19.82
N SER A 237 -2.62 -10.03 20.11
CA SER A 237 -3.96 -10.09 19.54
C SER A 237 -4.19 -9.03 18.47
N ARG A 238 -4.70 -9.45 17.31
CA ARG A 238 -5.01 -8.51 16.22
C ARG A 238 -6.30 -7.75 16.50
N LEU A 239 -6.26 -6.45 16.25
CA LEU A 239 -7.42 -5.56 16.32
C LEU A 239 -8.34 -5.72 15.09
N SER A 240 -9.59 -5.30 15.24
CA SER A 240 -10.49 -5.16 14.11
C SER A 240 -10.03 -4.04 13.19
N MET A 241 -10.38 -4.09 11.90
CA MET A 241 -10.03 -3.02 10.97
C MET A 241 -10.77 -1.70 11.28
N ASP A 242 -11.96 -1.78 11.86
CA ASP A 242 -12.71 -0.58 12.25
C ASP A 242 -12.01 0.15 13.40
N ASP A 243 -11.55 -0.58 14.41
CA ASP A 243 -10.76 -0.01 15.51
C ASP A 243 -9.42 0.52 15.03
N TYR A 244 -8.74 -0.24 14.14
CA TYR A 244 -7.47 0.20 13.54
C TYR A 244 -7.63 1.55 12.83
N ILE A 245 -8.59 1.67 11.93
CA ILE A 245 -8.82 2.91 11.17
C ILE A 245 -9.21 4.05 12.10
N LYS A 246 -10.19 3.82 13.00
CA LYS A 246 -10.65 4.84 13.94
C LYS A 246 -9.52 5.37 14.81
N LYS A 247 -8.78 4.48 15.48
CA LYS A 247 -7.71 4.85 16.41
C LYS A 247 -6.52 5.50 15.69
N THR A 248 -6.18 5.03 14.48
CA THR A 248 -5.15 5.67 13.64
C THR A 248 -5.53 7.11 13.32
N LYS A 249 -6.77 7.35 12.92
CA LYS A 249 -7.27 8.70 12.64
C LYS A 249 -7.29 9.61 13.86
N GLU A 250 -7.62 9.08 15.03
CA GLU A 250 -7.61 9.81 16.29
C GLU A 250 -6.20 10.18 16.79
N SER A 251 -5.16 9.54 16.27
CA SER A 251 -3.77 9.76 16.70
C SER A 251 -3.24 11.14 16.31
N VAL A 252 -2.47 11.79 17.18
CA VAL A 252 -1.81 13.08 16.90
C VAL A 252 -0.71 12.94 15.86
N VAL A 253 -0.07 11.77 15.78
CA VAL A 253 1.01 11.47 14.86
C VAL A 253 1.04 9.98 14.56
N VAL A 254 1.52 9.62 13.38
CA VAL A 254 1.77 8.24 12.96
C VAL A 254 3.22 8.08 12.51
N PHE A 255 3.73 6.85 12.51
CA PHE A 255 5.12 6.57 12.17
C PHE A 255 5.24 5.61 10.99
N ASN A 256 6.03 6.01 10.00
CA ASN A 256 6.32 5.23 8.80
C ASN A 256 7.78 4.81 8.73
N THR A 257 8.02 3.60 8.26
CA THR A 257 9.34 3.04 7.94
C THR A 257 9.23 2.24 6.65
N PRO A 258 10.31 2.07 5.86
CA PRO A 258 10.36 1.05 4.82
C PRO A 258 9.94 -0.31 5.34
N SER A 259 9.43 -1.15 4.45
CA SER A 259 8.97 -2.50 4.74
C SER A 259 9.96 -3.56 4.21
N VAL A 260 9.47 -4.75 3.89
CA VAL A 260 10.27 -5.84 3.28
C VAL A 260 10.88 -5.37 1.97
N CYS A 261 12.12 -5.77 1.69
CA CYS A 261 12.86 -5.34 0.49
C CYS A 261 12.93 -3.82 0.31
N GLU A 262 12.89 -3.08 1.42
CA GLU A 262 12.90 -1.61 1.42
C GLU A 262 11.71 -0.97 0.68
N CYS A 263 10.64 -1.72 0.42
CA CYS A 263 9.48 -1.22 -0.29
C CYS A 263 8.68 -0.20 0.52
N HIS A 264 7.87 0.57 -0.17
CA HIS A 264 6.83 1.38 0.46
C HIS A 264 5.83 0.47 1.18
N GLY A 265 5.63 0.71 2.46
CA GLY A 265 4.59 0.00 3.21
C GLY A 265 3.19 0.52 2.87
N TRP A 266 2.18 -0.33 2.89
CA TRP A 266 0.76 0.06 2.74
C TRP A 266 0.34 1.15 3.72
N LYS A 267 0.95 1.19 4.90
CA LYS A 267 0.68 2.22 5.90
C LYS A 267 0.97 3.63 5.42
N LEU A 268 2.00 3.84 4.60
CA LEU A 268 2.27 5.15 4.03
C LEU A 268 1.07 5.64 3.20
N ALA A 269 0.53 4.78 2.33
CA ALA A 269 -0.66 5.11 1.55
C ALA A 269 -1.91 5.33 2.42
N GLU A 270 -2.12 4.48 3.45
CA GLU A 270 -3.21 4.65 4.41
C GLU A 270 -3.10 5.99 5.17
N TYR A 271 -1.89 6.36 5.63
CA TYR A 271 -1.65 7.59 6.39
C TYR A 271 -1.83 8.84 5.52
N LEU A 272 -1.34 8.82 4.28
CA LEU A 272 -1.56 9.88 3.30
C LEU A 272 -3.06 10.03 2.99
N CYS A 273 -3.77 8.92 2.76
CA CYS A 273 -5.20 8.89 2.53
C CYS A 273 -6.01 9.43 3.72
N MET A 274 -5.62 9.12 4.94
CA MET A 274 -6.25 9.62 6.17
C MET A 274 -5.88 11.08 6.49
N GLY A 275 -4.92 11.68 5.78
CA GLY A 275 -4.40 13.01 6.09
C GLY A 275 -3.78 13.09 7.48
N LYS A 276 -2.83 12.19 7.80
CA LYS A 276 -2.18 12.15 9.11
C LYS A 276 -0.87 12.93 9.12
N ALA A 277 -0.55 13.53 10.27
CA ALA A 277 0.82 14.00 10.54
C ALA A 277 1.73 12.77 10.63
N ILE A 278 2.66 12.63 9.67
CA ILE A 278 3.52 11.45 9.51
C ILE A 278 4.94 11.81 9.92
N ILE A 279 5.51 11.09 10.88
CA ILE A 279 6.97 10.99 11.03
C ILE A 279 7.43 9.82 10.19
N SER A 280 8.47 9.99 9.38
CA SER A 280 9.00 8.93 8.52
C SER A 280 10.53 8.92 8.53
N THR A 281 11.12 7.73 8.50
CA THR A 281 12.50 7.60 8.03
C THR A 281 12.57 7.91 6.54
N PRO A 282 13.76 8.23 5.97
CA PRO A 282 13.91 8.44 4.53
C PRO A 282 13.33 7.27 3.71
N LEU A 283 12.75 7.59 2.58
CA LEU A 283 12.24 6.58 1.65
C LEU A 283 13.36 6.06 0.77
N THR A 284 13.33 4.79 0.46
CA THR A 284 14.33 4.07 -0.33
C THR A 284 13.88 3.80 -1.76
N ARG A 285 12.61 4.06 -2.05
CA ARG A 285 12.00 3.88 -3.38
C ARG A 285 11.45 5.19 -3.89
N GLU A 286 11.38 5.32 -5.21
CA GLU A 286 10.90 6.53 -5.87
C GLU A 286 9.38 6.70 -5.69
N MET A 287 8.98 7.91 -5.35
CA MET A 287 7.58 8.32 -5.24
C MET A 287 7.14 9.03 -6.52
N PRO A 288 5.81 9.12 -6.81
CA PRO A 288 5.31 9.86 -7.98
C PRO A 288 5.76 11.32 -8.05
N ALA A 289 5.99 11.93 -6.92
CA ALA A 289 6.63 13.21 -6.70
C ALA A 289 7.35 13.19 -5.36
N PRO A 290 8.37 14.02 -5.11
CA PRO A 290 9.04 14.07 -3.83
C PRO A 290 8.09 14.40 -2.67
N LEU A 291 8.20 13.64 -1.57
CA LEU A 291 7.62 14.05 -0.30
C LEU A 291 8.51 15.13 0.35
N GLU A 292 7.93 16.28 0.67
CA GLU A 292 8.65 17.41 1.25
C GLU A 292 8.60 17.37 2.78
N HIS A 293 9.80 17.48 3.42
CA HIS A 293 9.90 17.61 4.87
C HIS A 293 9.19 18.88 5.34
N GLY A 294 8.41 18.75 6.41
CA GLY A 294 7.68 19.87 7.01
C GLY A 294 6.40 20.27 6.27
N LYS A 295 6.13 19.68 5.11
CA LYS A 295 4.90 19.89 4.35
C LYS A 295 4.05 18.61 4.31
N HIS A 296 4.58 17.53 3.74
CA HIS A 296 3.86 16.26 3.57
C HIS A 296 4.16 15.28 4.70
N VAL A 297 5.40 15.30 5.17
CA VAL A 297 5.93 14.42 6.23
C VAL A 297 6.98 15.15 7.06
N HIS A 298 7.25 14.64 8.26
CA HIS A 298 8.41 15.03 9.06
C HIS A 298 9.44 13.91 8.98
N PHE A 299 10.51 14.10 8.21
CA PHE A 299 11.59 13.11 8.11
C PHE A 299 12.50 13.18 9.34
N VAL A 300 12.89 12.00 9.82
CA VAL A 300 13.92 11.79 10.85
C VAL A 300 15.04 10.96 10.25
N ASN A 301 16.29 11.40 10.40
CA ASN A 301 17.45 10.73 9.82
C ASN A 301 18.14 9.77 10.80
N SER A 302 17.84 9.91 12.08
CA SER A 302 18.38 9.07 13.14
C SER A 302 17.31 8.76 14.19
N VAL A 303 17.61 7.81 15.07
CA VAL A 303 16.76 7.49 16.22
C VAL A 303 16.66 8.68 17.18
N ASP A 304 17.74 9.46 17.32
CA ASP A 304 17.80 10.60 18.24
C ASP A 304 16.83 11.72 17.82
N ASP A 305 16.55 11.87 16.53
CA ASP A 305 15.62 12.89 16.01
C ASP A 305 14.15 12.59 16.35
N ILE A 306 13.81 11.33 16.67
CA ILE A 306 12.41 10.90 16.84
C ILE A 306 11.73 11.61 18.00
N TYR A 307 12.42 11.76 19.13
CA TYR A 307 11.84 12.39 20.32
C TYR A 307 11.44 13.83 20.04
N ASP A 308 12.32 14.61 19.44
CA ASP A 308 12.07 16.02 19.14
C ASP A 308 10.95 16.18 18.10
N ALA A 309 10.90 15.30 17.09
CA ALA A 309 9.82 15.25 16.13
C ALA A 309 8.46 14.96 16.78
N VAL A 310 8.41 13.99 17.70
CA VAL A 310 7.20 13.64 18.46
C VAL A 310 6.74 14.81 19.32
N VAL A 311 7.65 15.44 20.09
CA VAL A 311 7.33 16.60 20.94
C VAL A 311 6.82 17.76 20.10
N LYS A 312 7.52 18.09 19.00
CA LYS A 312 7.13 19.19 18.11
C LYS A 312 5.72 19.00 17.55
N ILE A 313 5.41 17.82 17.00
CA ILE A 313 4.09 17.56 16.38
C ILE A 313 2.98 17.51 17.44
N ASN A 314 3.26 16.99 18.64
CA ASN A 314 2.28 16.91 19.71
C ASN A 314 1.97 18.30 20.30
N SER A 315 2.97 19.19 20.48
CA SER A 315 2.83 20.49 21.11
C SER A 315 2.44 21.61 20.14
N ASP A 316 2.89 21.56 18.89
CA ASP A 316 2.60 22.56 17.85
C ASP A 316 1.43 22.11 16.96
N ALA A 317 0.22 22.55 17.32
CA ALA A 317 -1.00 22.23 16.60
C ALA A 317 -1.02 22.80 15.17
N GLN A 318 -0.34 23.94 14.91
CA GLN A 318 -0.27 24.55 13.58
C GLN A 318 0.62 23.74 12.67
N TYR A 319 1.80 23.35 13.15
CA TYR A 319 2.72 22.49 12.40
C TYR A 319 2.12 21.11 12.12
N ARG A 320 1.45 20.51 13.11
CA ARG A 320 0.71 19.27 12.91
C ARG A 320 -0.33 19.40 11.80
N LYS A 321 -1.15 20.43 11.85
CA LYS A 321 -2.19 20.68 10.85
C LYS A 321 -1.61 20.87 9.45
N GLN A 322 -0.48 21.57 9.33
CA GLN A 322 0.24 21.72 8.07
C GLN A 322 0.65 20.34 7.47
N LEU A 323 1.16 19.44 8.31
CA LEU A 323 1.51 18.07 7.86
C LEU A 323 0.27 17.25 7.47
N GLU A 324 -0.83 17.38 8.22
CA GLU A 324 -2.11 16.69 7.95
C GLU A 324 -2.70 17.13 6.60
N GLU A 325 -2.75 18.43 6.35
CA GLU A 325 -3.22 19.03 5.10
C GLU A 325 -2.30 18.66 3.93
N GLY A 326 -0.98 18.75 4.11
CA GLY A 326 -0.01 18.38 3.09
C GLY A 326 -0.04 16.90 2.73
N ALA A 327 -0.21 16.01 3.72
CA ALA A 327 -0.36 14.58 3.49
C ALA A 327 -1.62 14.28 2.66
N ARG A 328 -2.74 14.95 2.97
CA ARG A 328 -4.00 14.83 2.22
C ARG A 328 -3.85 15.39 0.80
N GLU A 329 -3.25 16.57 0.63
CA GLU A 329 -2.98 17.16 -0.69
C GLU A 329 -2.14 16.22 -1.55
N TYR A 330 -1.10 15.61 -0.96
CA TYR A 330 -0.25 14.66 -1.66
C TYR A 330 -1.03 13.42 -2.12
N TYR A 331 -1.87 12.86 -1.25
CA TYR A 331 -2.75 11.74 -1.59
C TYR A 331 -3.64 12.08 -2.77
N GLU A 332 -4.37 13.19 -2.69
CA GLU A 332 -5.35 13.61 -3.70
C GLU A 332 -4.69 13.91 -5.05
N LYS A 333 -3.46 14.43 -5.03
CA LYS A 333 -2.75 14.82 -6.25
C LYS A 333 -1.99 13.67 -6.91
N TRP A 334 -1.51 12.68 -6.15
CA TRP A 334 -0.56 11.70 -6.66
C TRP A 334 -0.92 10.24 -6.41
N ILE A 335 -1.62 9.92 -5.32
CA ILE A 335 -1.82 8.55 -4.83
C ILE A 335 -3.26 8.06 -5.00
N ALA A 336 -4.27 8.93 -5.00
CA ALA A 336 -5.67 8.53 -5.12
C ALA A 336 -5.87 7.56 -6.29
N PRO A 337 -6.70 6.51 -6.14
CA PRO A 337 -6.82 5.43 -7.13
C PRO A 337 -7.10 5.92 -8.56
N GLU A 338 -8.00 6.88 -8.71
CA GLU A 338 -8.34 7.50 -9.99
C GLU A 338 -7.19 8.31 -10.58
N VAL A 339 -6.40 8.98 -9.74
CA VAL A 339 -5.24 9.79 -10.17
C VAL A 339 -4.12 8.88 -10.68
N VAL A 340 -3.88 7.76 -10.01
CA VAL A 340 -2.90 6.76 -10.48
C VAL A 340 -3.29 6.24 -11.87
N ILE A 341 -4.56 5.89 -12.08
CA ILE A 341 -5.04 5.44 -13.39
C ILE A 341 -4.93 6.57 -14.42
N GLN A 342 -5.29 7.80 -14.07
CA GLN A 342 -5.17 8.95 -14.96
C GLN A 342 -3.72 9.14 -15.43
N ARG A 343 -2.76 9.14 -14.53
CA ARG A 343 -1.33 9.31 -14.85
C ARG A 343 -0.80 8.20 -15.77
N LEU A 344 -1.22 6.96 -15.54
CA LEU A 344 -0.90 5.83 -16.44
C LEU A 344 -1.45 6.06 -17.86
N LEU A 345 -2.66 6.58 -17.98
CA LEU A 345 -3.28 6.85 -19.27
C LEU A 345 -2.67 8.07 -19.98
N GLU A 346 -2.34 9.12 -19.25
CA GLU A 346 -1.63 10.31 -19.76
C GLU A 346 -0.27 9.94 -20.34
N LYS A 347 0.48 9.05 -19.69
CA LYS A 347 1.79 8.57 -20.18
C LYS A 347 1.71 7.93 -21.57
N VAL A 348 0.58 7.32 -21.92
CA VAL A 348 0.35 6.68 -23.22
C VAL A 348 -0.53 7.53 -24.17
N GLY A 349 -0.77 8.80 -23.82
CA GLY A 349 -1.52 9.74 -24.65
C GLY A 349 -3.02 9.48 -24.73
N VAL A 350 -3.60 8.80 -23.74
CA VAL A 350 -5.05 8.60 -23.65
C VAL A 350 -5.68 9.68 -22.80
N GLN A 351 -6.49 10.52 -23.42
CA GLN A 351 -7.32 11.50 -22.72
C GLN A 351 -8.67 10.89 -22.32
N VAL A 352 -9.09 11.12 -21.08
CA VAL A 352 -10.31 10.56 -20.47
C VAL A 352 -11.41 11.62 -20.42
#